data_7bf6c031b472acb606071b47759ee6fb
#
_entry.id   7bf6c031b472acb606071b47759ee6fb
#
_cell.length_a   1.000
_cell.length_b   1.000
_cell.length_c   1.000
_cell.angle_alpha   90.00
_cell.angle_beta   90.00
_cell.angle_gamma   90.00
#
_symmetry.space_group_name_H-M   'P 1'
#
loop_
_entity.id
_entity.type
_entity.pdbx_description
1 polymer ?
#
loop_
_entity_poly.entity_id
_entity_poly.type
_entity_poly.pdbx_seq_one_letter_code
_entity_poly.pdbx_strand_id
1 'polypeptide(L)'
;MPGQRVLLMTRSRQSAKAAGARHERSIADYFKQHVSRFIDKMPKYGANDRGDILNVETFNEEAVAVECKDYGGRLEAGTWLGEAETERINLGAVAGLVIAKRRGTADPGKQIVLMTVDDLVAILTGKRP
;
A
#
# COMPACT_ATOMS: atom_id res chain seq x y z
N MET A 1 4.49 -25.34 25.87
CA MET A 1 3.52 -26.12 25.07
C MET A 1 3.64 -25.73 23.62
N PRO A 2 4.00 -26.67 22.72
CA PRO A 2 4.18 -26.35 21.31
C PRO A 2 2.93 -25.75 20.63
N GLY A 3 1.73 -26.28 20.95
CA GLY A 3 0.48 -25.77 20.38
C GLY A 3 0.19 -24.33 20.79
N GLN A 4 0.46 -23.96 22.01
CA GLN A 4 0.29 -22.59 22.50
C GLN A 4 1.28 -21.64 21.83
N ARG A 5 2.50 -22.07 21.59
CA ARG A 5 3.50 -21.26 20.92
C ARG A 5 3.06 -20.94 19.48
N VAL A 6 2.54 -21.92 18.76
CA VAL A 6 2.02 -21.73 17.40
C VAL A 6 0.85 -20.76 17.41
N LEU A 7 -0.11 -20.92 18.34
CA LEU A 7 -1.27 -20.03 18.46
C LEU A 7 -0.85 -18.59 18.78
N LEU A 8 0.16 -18.40 19.63
CA LEU A 8 0.64 -17.05 19.97
C LEU A 8 1.36 -16.37 18.80
N MET A 9 1.93 -17.14 17.88
CA MET A 9 2.64 -16.62 16.71
C MET A 9 1.76 -16.40 15.50
N THR A 10 0.52 -16.87 15.51
CA THR A 10 -0.39 -16.82 14.38
C THR A 10 -1.44 -15.72 14.61
N ARG A 11 -1.52 -14.77 13.68
CA ARG A 11 -2.59 -13.77 13.68
C ARG A 11 -3.92 -14.42 13.34
N SER A 12 -4.99 -14.04 14.05
CA SER A 12 -6.35 -14.32 13.62
C SER A 12 -6.69 -13.49 12.38
N ARG A 13 -7.72 -13.88 11.63
CA ARG A 13 -8.22 -13.10 10.50
C ARG A 13 -8.68 -11.71 10.94
N GLN A 14 -9.38 -11.62 12.08
CA GLN A 14 -9.82 -10.35 12.64
C GLN A 14 -8.64 -9.45 13.00
N SER A 15 -7.62 -10.00 13.63
CA SER A 15 -6.41 -9.29 14.03
C SER A 15 -5.64 -8.80 12.80
N ALA A 16 -5.50 -9.63 11.78
CA ALA A 16 -4.84 -9.27 10.52
C ALA A 16 -5.61 -8.17 9.79
N LYS A 17 -6.93 -8.25 9.73
CA LYS A 17 -7.79 -7.24 9.12
C LYS A 17 -7.70 -5.90 9.85
N ALA A 18 -7.70 -5.94 11.18
CA ALA A 18 -7.56 -4.73 12.00
C ALA A 18 -6.19 -4.07 11.82
N ALA A 19 -5.12 -4.88 11.75
CA ALA A 19 -3.77 -4.38 11.51
C ALA A 19 -3.65 -3.74 10.12
N GLY A 20 -4.23 -4.36 9.10
CA GLY A 20 -4.29 -3.81 7.75
C GLY A 20 -5.00 -2.47 7.70
N ALA A 21 -6.15 -2.37 8.37
CA ALA A 21 -6.92 -1.12 8.43
C ALA A 21 -6.14 -0.01 9.15
N ARG A 22 -5.45 -0.32 10.24
CA ARG A 22 -4.60 0.66 10.95
C ARG A 22 -3.45 1.14 10.07
N HIS A 23 -2.82 0.22 9.33
CA HIS A 23 -1.72 0.55 8.43
C HIS A 23 -2.20 1.47 7.31
N GLU A 24 -3.30 1.15 6.65
CA GLU A 24 -3.90 1.99 5.62
C GLU A 24 -4.22 3.39 6.15
N ARG A 25 -4.81 3.48 7.34
CA ARG A 25 -5.15 4.76 7.96
C ARG A 25 -3.89 5.57 8.27
N SER A 26 -2.88 4.93 8.81
CA SER A 26 -1.60 5.57 9.14
C SER A 26 -0.94 6.17 7.89
N ILE A 27 -0.90 5.43 6.80
CA ILE A 27 -0.31 5.90 5.54
C ILE A 27 -1.17 7.02 4.92
N ALA A 28 -2.49 6.85 4.88
CA ALA A 28 -3.39 7.86 4.34
C ALA A 28 -3.26 9.20 5.08
N ASP A 29 -3.22 9.16 6.40
CA ASP A 29 -3.08 10.37 7.23
C ASP A 29 -1.72 11.04 7.02
N TYR A 30 -0.65 10.26 6.91
CA TYR A 30 0.69 10.78 6.65
C TYR A 30 0.78 11.46 5.27
N PHE A 31 0.23 10.84 4.24
CA PHE A 31 0.17 11.42 2.90
C PHE A 31 -0.72 12.67 2.88
N LYS A 32 -1.83 12.65 3.60
CA LYS A 32 -2.73 13.80 3.72
C LYS A 32 -2.01 15.01 4.32
N GLN A 33 -1.18 14.77 5.34
CA GLN A 33 -0.41 15.81 6.01
C GLN A 33 0.72 16.36 5.15
N HIS A 34 1.43 15.48 4.42
CA HIS A 34 2.69 15.84 3.76
C HIS A 34 2.60 16.03 2.25
N VAL A 35 1.56 15.50 1.60
CA VAL A 35 1.42 15.52 0.14
C VAL A 35 0.23 16.36 -0.30
N SER A 36 -0.99 15.95 0.07
CA SER A 36 -2.20 16.65 -0.35
C SER A 36 -3.35 16.38 0.61
N ARG A 37 -4.05 17.43 1.01
CA ARG A 37 -5.23 17.33 1.88
C ARG A 37 -6.38 16.53 1.28
N PHE A 38 -6.35 16.27 -0.03
CA PHE A 38 -7.38 15.52 -0.73
C PHE A 38 -7.13 14.00 -0.71
N ILE A 39 -5.99 13.58 -0.18
CA ILE A 39 -5.67 12.15 -0.03
C ILE A 39 -6.46 11.58 1.14
N ASP A 40 -6.99 10.37 0.96
CA ASP A 40 -7.67 9.60 2.00
C ASP A 40 -7.65 8.12 1.62
N LYS A 41 -8.24 7.28 2.46
CA LYS A 41 -8.45 5.87 2.13
C LYS A 41 -9.37 5.75 0.93
N MET A 42 -9.06 4.83 0.03
CA MET A 42 -9.89 4.55 -1.13
C MET A 42 -11.20 3.90 -0.69
N PRO A 43 -12.36 4.43 -1.09
CA PRO A 43 -13.62 3.72 -0.90
C PRO A 43 -13.61 2.42 -1.70
N LYS A 44 -14.17 1.34 -1.13
CA LYS A 44 -14.21 0.04 -1.80
C LYS A 44 -15.53 -0.10 -2.54
N TYR A 45 -15.47 -0.05 -3.87
CA TYR A 45 -16.63 -0.20 -4.75
C TYR A 45 -16.43 -1.42 -5.65
N GLY A 46 -17.33 -2.39 -5.54
CA GLY A 46 -17.39 -3.52 -6.46
C GLY A 46 -16.14 -4.40 -6.44
N ALA A 47 -15.91 -5.10 -7.57
CA ALA A 47 -14.89 -6.13 -7.70
C ALA A 47 -13.53 -5.62 -8.21
N ASN A 48 -13.47 -4.40 -8.76
CA ASN A 48 -12.22 -3.88 -9.34
C ASN A 48 -11.41 -3.13 -8.30
N ASP A 49 -10.34 -3.76 -7.85
CA ASP A 49 -9.42 -3.15 -6.89
C ASP A 49 -8.58 -2.06 -7.56
N ARG A 50 -8.62 -0.85 -6.99
CA ARG A 50 -7.92 0.34 -7.47
C ARG A 50 -6.86 0.83 -6.49
N GLY A 51 -6.53 0.00 -5.51
CA GLY A 51 -5.62 0.34 -4.42
C GLY A 51 -6.34 0.78 -3.15
N ASP A 52 -5.56 1.14 -2.15
CA ASP A 52 -6.04 1.45 -0.81
C ASP A 52 -6.09 2.94 -0.49
N ILE A 53 -5.38 3.77 -1.24
CA ILE A 53 -5.24 5.21 -0.98
C ILE A 53 -5.72 6.01 -2.19
N LEU A 54 -6.62 6.96 -1.93
CA LEU A 54 -7.27 7.79 -2.94
C LEU A 54 -6.46 9.08 -3.19
N ASN A 55 -6.44 9.54 -4.43
CA ASN A 55 -5.90 10.84 -4.84
C ASN A 55 -4.38 11.00 -4.67
N VAL A 56 -3.64 9.91 -4.78
CA VAL A 56 -2.19 9.98 -4.89
C VAL A 56 -1.81 10.26 -6.33
N GLU A 57 -1.07 11.33 -6.56
CA GLU A 57 -0.74 11.81 -7.90
C GLU A 57 0.73 12.18 -8.03
N THR A 58 1.23 12.13 -9.26
CA THR A 58 2.55 12.67 -9.60
C THR A 58 2.51 14.20 -9.65
N PHE A 59 3.68 14.81 -9.85
CA PHE A 59 3.77 16.29 -9.95
C PHE A 59 2.93 16.87 -11.09
N ASN A 60 2.64 16.10 -12.14
CA ASN A 60 1.81 16.51 -13.27
C ASN A 60 0.39 15.91 -13.21
N GLU A 61 -0.08 15.59 -12.02
CA GLU A 61 -1.45 15.15 -11.74
C GLU A 61 -1.85 13.82 -12.35
N GLU A 62 -0.88 12.95 -12.61
CA GLU A 62 -1.16 11.58 -13.04
C GLU A 62 -1.36 10.67 -11.83
N ALA A 63 -2.37 9.82 -11.88
CA ALA A 63 -2.72 8.94 -10.76
C ALA A 63 -1.64 7.91 -10.46
N VAL A 64 -1.49 7.60 -9.17
CA VAL A 64 -0.62 6.54 -8.66
C VAL A 64 -1.47 5.60 -7.80
N ALA A 65 -1.48 4.32 -8.13
CA ALA A 65 -2.16 3.30 -7.34
C ALA A 65 -1.27 2.89 -6.15
N VAL A 66 -1.82 2.94 -4.95
CA VAL A 66 -1.08 2.60 -3.71
C VAL A 66 -1.79 1.48 -3.00
N GLU A 67 -1.10 0.35 -2.85
CA GLU A 67 -1.54 -0.80 -2.06
C GLU A 67 -0.82 -0.81 -0.73
N CYS A 68 -1.53 -1.06 0.36
CA CYS A 68 -0.94 -1.18 1.70
C CYS A 68 -0.97 -2.64 2.14
N LYS A 69 0.15 -3.13 2.68
CA LYS A 69 0.28 -4.51 3.18
C LYS A 69 0.86 -4.51 4.60
N ASP A 70 0.19 -5.18 5.51
CA ASP A 70 0.72 -5.45 6.84
C ASP A 70 0.71 -6.95 7.10
N TYR A 71 1.87 -7.56 6.90
CA TYR A 71 2.11 -8.99 7.13
C TYR A 71 3.09 -9.20 8.27
N GLY A 72 3.07 -8.31 9.27
CA GLY A 72 3.91 -8.40 10.45
C GLY A 72 5.41 -8.22 10.16
N GLY A 73 5.75 -7.56 9.06
CA GLY A 73 7.12 -7.34 8.63
C GLY A 73 7.61 -8.31 7.56
N ARG A 74 6.82 -9.36 7.22
CA ARG A 74 7.14 -10.26 6.13
C ARG A 74 6.86 -9.56 4.79
N LEU A 75 7.73 -9.77 3.80
CA LEU A 75 7.59 -9.20 2.47
C LEU A 75 7.37 -10.31 1.43
N GLU A 76 6.44 -10.08 0.54
CA GLU A 76 6.15 -10.97 -0.59
C GLU A 76 6.17 -10.14 -1.88
N ALA A 77 7.36 -9.65 -2.23
CA ALA A 77 7.56 -8.65 -3.25
C ALA A 77 6.96 -9.02 -4.62
N GLY A 78 7.27 -10.20 -5.14
CA GLY A 78 6.79 -10.63 -6.46
C GLY A 78 5.28 -10.66 -6.56
N THR A 79 4.62 -11.27 -5.58
CA THR A 79 3.15 -11.37 -5.53
C THR A 79 2.53 -9.97 -5.42
N TRP A 80 3.03 -9.15 -4.51
CA TRP A 80 2.46 -7.83 -4.26
C TRP A 80 2.66 -6.86 -5.43
N LEU A 81 3.80 -6.95 -6.13
CA LEU A 81 4.03 -6.15 -7.32
C LEU A 81 3.05 -6.50 -8.44
N GLY A 82 2.68 -7.78 -8.56
CA GLY A 82 1.64 -8.23 -9.49
C GLY A 82 0.27 -7.66 -9.15
N GLU A 83 -0.09 -7.65 -7.87
CA GLU A 83 -1.33 -7.05 -7.38
C GLU A 83 -1.35 -5.54 -7.64
N ALA A 84 -0.26 -4.85 -7.35
CA ALA A 84 -0.14 -3.41 -7.60
C ALA A 84 -0.28 -3.07 -9.09
N GLU A 85 0.24 -3.91 -9.97
CA GLU A 85 0.08 -3.73 -11.42
C GLU A 85 -1.38 -3.85 -11.84
N THR A 86 -2.12 -4.83 -11.31
CA THR A 86 -3.54 -4.96 -11.55
C THR A 86 -4.32 -3.72 -11.09
N GLU A 87 -4.01 -3.23 -9.90
CA GLU A 87 -4.64 -2.03 -9.35
C GLU A 87 -4.31 -0.78 -10.17
N ARG A 88 -3.07 -0.67 -10.63
CA ARG A 88 -2.65 0.42 -11.52
C ARG A 88 -3.51 0.46 -12.77
N ILE A 89 -3.68 -0.69 -13.41
CA ILE A 89 -4.49 -0.81 -14.63
C ILE A 89 -5.94 -0.46 -14.34
N ASN A 90 -6.51 -0.98 -13.26
CA ASN A 90 -7.90 -0.72 -12.88
C ASN A 90 -8.15 0.76 -12.60
N LEU A 91 -7.18 1.45 -12.00
CA LEU A 91 -7.27 2.88 -11.70
C LEU A 91 -6.97 3.77 -12.92
N GLY A 92 -6.33 3.24 -13.95
CA GLY A 92 -5.80 4.04 -15.06
C GLY A 92 -4.58 4.87 -14.66
N ALA A 93 -3.79 4.37 -13.71
CA ALA A 93 -2.65 5.09 -13.15
C ALA A 93 -1.37 4.91 -13.97
N VAL A 94 -0.44 5.85 -13.85
CA VAL A 94 0.88 5.75 -14.50
C VAL A 94 1.83 4.87 -13.72
N ALA A 95 1.61 4.71 -12.42
CA ALA A 95 2.44 3.89 -11.55
C ALA A 95 1.59 3.19 -10.49
N GLY A 96 2.08 2.03 -10.05
CA GLY A 96 1.53 1.30 -8.91
C GLY A 96 2.64 0.93 -7.95
N LEU A 97 2.36 0.98 -6.66
CA LEU A 97 3.34 0.66 -5.64
C LEU A 97 2.68 0.03 -4.41
N VAL A 98 3.49 -0.59 -3.59
CA VAL A 98 3.08 -1.22 -2.33
C VAL A 98 3.78 -0.53 -1.18
N ILE A 99 3.05 -0.20 -0.12
CA ILE A 99 3.63 0.28 1.14
C ILE A 99 3.46 -0.82 2.17
N ALA A 100 4.58 -1.43 2.55
CA ALA A 100 4.62 -2.58 3.44
C ALA A 100 5.02 -2.16 4.85
N LYS A 101 4.28 -2.67 5.85
CA LYS A 101 4.58 -2.43 7.26
C LYS A 101 5.90 -3.08 7.65
N ARG A 102 6.80 -2.29 8.21
CA ARG A 102 8.06 -2.80 8.79
C ARG A 102 7.83 -3.31 10.21
N ARG A 103 8.60 -4.33 10.57
CA ARG A 103 8.68 -4.76 11.95
C ARG A 103 9.46 -3.73 12.76
N GLY A 104 9.03 -3.48 13.98
CA GLY A 104 9.78 -2.67 14.94
C GLY A 104 9.55 -1.16 14.87
N THR A 105 8.76 -0.67 13.94
CA THR A 105 8.39 0.75 13.89
C THR A 105 6.97 0.95 13.39
N ALA A 106 6.23 1.85 14.04
CA ALA A 106 4.92 2.29 13.60
C ALA A 106 4.98 3.64 12.87
N ASP A 107 6.15 4.24 12.74
CA ASP A 107 6.32 5.52 12.06
C ASP A 107 5.98 5.37 10.57
N PRO A 108 4.94 6.06 10.07
CA PRO A 108 4.52 5.92 8.67
C PRO A 108 5.62 6.30 7.67
N GLY A 109 6.46 7.25 8.02
CA GLY A 109 7.56 7.67 7.16
C GLY A 109 8.71 6.67 7.06
N LYS A 110 8.70 5.63 7.89
CA LYS A 110 9.75 4.59 7.92
C LYS A 110 9.28 3.26 7.33
N GLN A 111 8.07 3.19 6.81
CA GLN A 111 7.57 1.98 6.17
C GLN A 111 8.24 1.77 4.81
N ILE A 112 8.16 0.55 4.30
CA ILE A 112 8.86 0.15 3.07
C ILE A 112 7.98 0.39 1.86
N VAL A 113 8.54 0.99 0.81
CA VAL A 113 7.89 1.10 -0.49
C VAL A 113 8.50 0.09 -1.44
N LEU A 114 7.66 -0.73 -2.07
CA LEU A 114 8.03 -1.68 -3.11
C LEU A 114 7.41 -1.23 -4.43
N MET A 115 8.23 -1.12 -5.47
CA MET A 115 7.76 -0.80 -6.81
C MET A 115 8.76 -1.33 -7.84
N THR A 116 8.32 -1.47 -9.08
CA THR A 116 9.24 -1.78 -10.18
C THR A 116 10.02 -0.52 -10.59
N VAL A 117 11.10 -0.71 -11.33
CA VAL A 117 11.86 0.42 -11.90
C VAL A 117 10.97 1.24 -12.84
N ASP A 118 10.13 0.59 -13.64
CA ASP A 118 9.19 1.30 -14.52
C ASP A 118 8.23 2.19 -13.74
N ASP A 119 7.73 1.73 -12.60
CA ASP A 119 6.88 2.54 -11.75
C ASP A 119 7.63 3.75 -11.18
N LEU A 120 8.89 3.56 -10.79
CA LEU A 120 9.71 4.68 -10.31
C LEU A 120 9.96 5.70 -11.42
N VAL A 121 10.27 5.23 -12.64
CA VAL A 121 10.43 6.12 -13.80
C VAL A 121 9.14 6.91 -14.04
N ALA A 122 7.98 6.25 -13.98
CA ALA A 122 6.69 6.91 -14.15
C ALA A 122 6.45 7.99 -13.10
N ILE A 123 6.82 7.75 -11.84
CA ILE A 123 6.69 8.75 -10.78
C ILE A 123 7.62 9.94 -11.03
N LEU A 124 8.87 9.66 -11.41
CA LEU A 124 9.87 10.73 -11.61
C LEU A 124 9.60 11.59 -12.85
N THR A 125 9.00 11.01 -13.89
CA THR A 125 8.74 11.70 -15.15
C THR A 125 7.28 12.10 -15.34
N GLY A 126 6.38 11.53 -14.55
CA GLY A 126 4.92 11.69 -14.72
C GLY A 126 4.37 10.95 -15.93
N LYS A 127 5.14 10.04 -16.52
CA LYS A 127 4.76 9.33 -17.73
C LYS A 127 5.30 7.90 -17.70
N ARG A 128 4.43 6.95 -18.03
CA ARG A 128 4.87 5.56 -18.10
C ARG A 128 5.78 5.33 -19.31
N PRO A 129 6.94 4.68 -19.12
CA PRO A 129 7.86 4.39 -20.21
C PRO A 129 7.33 3.38 -21.22
#